data_719cf65603f4834832923e13758a7e61
#
_entry.id   719cf65603f4834832923e13758a7e61
#
_cell.length_a   1.000
_cell.length_b   1.000
_cell.length_c   1.000
_cell.angle_alpha   90.00
_cell.angle_beta   90.00
_cell.angle_gamma   90.00
#
_symmetry.space_group_name_H-M   'P 1'
#
loop_
_entity.id
_entity.type
_entity.pdbx_description
1 polymer ?
#
loop_
_entity_poly.entity_id
_entity_poly.type
_entity_poly.pdbx_seq_one_letter_code
_entity_poly.pdbx_strand_id
1 'polypeptide(L)'
;LMAIGLSVLVALTIASEFYRGGKVISNHSGQGMFASMVQLTHRNTRRYGGYIVHVGVVVVIIGLAGAAFNQEKEKEMSYGDKMDIGPYTLLCRSYTDEEYPNYFGEWAVLEVYKDGKQIDTLTPERRFYKASQQTSTMPFIRSGLNEDLYVVYEGLNQDTGHPIIKAHLNPLVMWIWLGVWIMLGGTVLALVPNAPAPVRVPAAKLIEHAAPVATGD
;
A
#
# COMPACT_ATOMS: atom_id res chain seq x y z
N LEU A 1 -0.61 7.11 19.12
CA LEU A 1 -1.95 7.71 19.33
C LEU A 1 -2.09 9.07 18.65
N MET A 2 -1.14 10.02 18.80
CA MET A 2 -1.22 11.36 18.16
C MET A 2 -1.28 11.28 16.63
N ALA A 3 -0.46 10.45 15.98
CA ALA A 3 -0.46 10.28 14.53
C ALA A 3 -1.82 9.75 14.02
N ILE A 4 -2.43 8.80 14.72
CA ILE A 4 -3.76 8.26 14.38
C ILE A 4 -4.83 9.36 14.54
N GLY A 5 -4.80 10.12 15.63
CA GLY A 5 -5.73 11.24 15.83
C GLY A 5 -5.64 12.30 14.72
N LEU A 6 -4.42 12.67 14.33
CA LEU A 6 -4.18 13.59 13.22
C LEU A 6 -4.68 13.00 11.89
N SER A 7 -4.43 11.72 11.63
CA SER A 7 -4.90 11.04 10.41
C SER A 7 -6.43 11.03 10.32
N VAL A 8 -7.13 10.78 11.43
CA VAL A 8 -8.60 10.84 11.47
C VAL A 8 -9.09 12.26 11.19
N LEU A 9 -8.47 13.27 11.80
CA LEU A 9 -8.82 14.68 11.57
C LEU A 9 -8.66 15.06 10.09
N VAL A 10 -7.53 14.71 9.48
CA VAL A 10 -7.26 14.96 8.05
C VAL A 10 -8.26 14.24 7.18
N ALA A 11 -8.53 12.96 7.43
CA ALA A 11 -9.50 12.18 6.67
C ALA A 11 -10.91 12.78 6.73
N LEU A 12 -11.37 13.17 7.92
CA LEU A 12 -12.68 13.82 8.11
C LEU A 12 -12.75 15.18 7.40
N THR A 13 -11.68 15.97 7.46
CA THR A 13 -11.61 17.26 6.77
C THR A 13 -11.74 17.08 5.26
N ILE A 14 -10.98 16.15 4.68
CA ILE A 14 -11.02 15.84 3.24
C ILE A 14 -12.40 15.32 2.85
N ALA A 15 -12.97 14.37 3.60
CA ALA A 15 -14.30 13.83 3.33
C ALA A 15 -15.36 14.94 3.35
N SER A 16 -15.29 15.86 4.32
CA SER A 16 -16.20 17.00 4.43
C SER A 16 -16.08 17.96 3.23
N GLU A 17 -14.88 18.22 2.74
CA GLU A 17 -14.64 19.07 1.57
C GLU A 17 -15.21 18.45 0.28
N PHE A 18 -14.95 17.16 0.05
CA PHE A 18 -15.53 16.45 -1.09
C PHE A 18 -17.05 16.37 -1.01
N TYR A 19 -17.62 16.11 0.17
CA TYR A 19 -19.07 16.06 0.36
C TYR A 19 -19.73 17.41 0.10
N ARG A 20 -19.22 18.48 0.72
CA ARG A 20 -19.76 19.85 0.54
C ARG A 20 -19.65 20.31 -0.91
N GLY A 21 -18.48 20.13 -1.52
CA GLY A 21 -18.27 20.51 -2.91
C GLY A 21 -19.12 19.69 -3.90
N GLY A 22 -19.19 18.37 -3.70
CA GLY A 22 -20.02 17.47 -4.51
C GLY A 22 -21.51 17.78 -4.39
N LYS A 23 -21.99 18.07 -3.17
CA LYS A 23 -23.41 18.46 -2.93
C LYS A 23 -23.81 19.74 -3.67
N VAL A 24 -22.93 20.74 -3.69
CA VAL A 24 -23.19 21.98 -4.43
C VAL A 24 -23.37 21.70 -5.92
N ILE A 25 -22.50 20.89 -6.53
CA ILE A 25 -22.59 20.54 -7.95
C ILE A 25 -23.84 19.67 -8.20
N SER A 26 -24.07 18.64 -7.37
CA SER A 26 -25.23 17.74 -7.50
C SER A 26 -26.55 18.50 -7.49
N ASN A 27 -26.72 19.47 -6.58
CA ASN A 27 -27.92 20.28 -6.46
C ASN A 27 -28.16 21.20 -7.68
N HIS A 28 -27.07 21.61 -8.37
CA HIS A 28 -27.19 22.48 -9.55
C HIS A 28 -27.31 21.70 -10.87
N SER A 29 -26.73 20.53 -10.96
CA SER A 29 -26.69 19.75 -12.21
C SER A 29 -27.70 18.60 -12.25
N GLY A 30 -28.31 18.25 -11.11
CA GLY A 30 -29.17 17.06 -10.99
C GLY A 30 -28.44 15.73 -11.12
N GLN A 31 -27.12 15.75 -11.18
CA GLN A 31 -26.27 14.53 -11.28
C GLN A 31 -26.09 13.85 -9.94
N GLY A 32 -25.80 12.53 -9.99
CA GLY A 32 -25.48 11.78 -8.77
C GLY A 32 -24.21 12.32 -8.06
N MET A 33 -24.11 12.10 -6.74
CA MET A 33 -23.03 12.61 -5.89
C MET A 33 -21.62 12.22 -6.42
N PHE A 34 -21.42 10.97 -6.84
CA PHE A 34 -20.13 10.51 -7.35
C PHE A 34 -19.72 11.26 -8.64
N ALA A 35 -20.63 11.41 -9.60
CA ALA A 35 -20.37 12.17 -10.83
C ALA A 35 -20.04 13.64 -10.51
N SER A 36 -20.71 14.21 -9.52
CA SER A 36 -20.45 15.58 -9.04
C SER A 36 -19.07 15.71 -8.40
N MET A 37 -18.60 14.72 -7.65
CA MET A 37 -17.23 14.68 -7.09
C MET A 37 -16.17 14.59 -8.19
N VAL A 38 -16.39 13.76 -9.22
CA VAL A 38 -15.50 13.66 -10.38
C VAL A 38 -15.43 15.00 -11.11
N GLN A 39 -16.58 15.62 -11.38
CA GLN A 39 -16.65 16.95 -12.02
C GLN A 39 -15.95 18.03 -11.18
N LEU A 40 -16.10 17.99 -9.85
CA LEU A 40 -15.45 18.88 -8.91
C LEU A 40 -13.92 18.78 -9.03
N THR A 41 -13.40 17.55 -9.09
CA THR A 41 -11.98 17.24 -9.24
C THR A 41 -11.45 17.78 -10.58
N HIS A 42 -12.17 17.59 -11.68
CA HIS A 42 -11.81 18.13 -12.99
C HIS A 42 -11.76 19.66 -13.05
N ARG A 43 -12.59 20.34 -12.27
CA ARG A 43 -12.60 21.81 -12.23
C ARG A 43 -11.42 22.40 -11.46
N ASN A 44 -10.83 21.65 -10.52
CA ASN A 44 -9.72 22.13 -9.71
C ASN A 44 -8.78 20.97 -9.36
N THR A 45 -8.06 20.47 -10.36
CA THR A 45 -7.16 19.31 -10.27
C THR A 45 -6.07 19.49 -9.22
N ARG A 46 -5.50 20.71 -9.07
CA ARG A 46 -4.46 20.99 -8.06
C ARG A 46 -4.97 20.80 -6.64
N ARG A 47 -6.15 21.34 -6.31
CA ARG A 47 -6.72 21.26 -4.96
C ARG A 47 -7.11 19.82 -4.62
N TYR A 48 -7.87 19.18 -5.50
CA TYR A 48 -8.38 17.84 -5.24
C TYR A 48 -7.32 16.75 -5.41
N GLY A 49 -6.37 16.95 -6.32
CA GLY A 49 -5.17 16.11 -6.39
C GLY A 49 -4.37 16.16 -5.09
N GLY A 50 -4.18 17.35 -4.50
CA GLY A 50 -3.57 17.51 -3.18
C GLY A 50 -4.33 16.77 -2.07
N TYR A 51 -5.67 16.80 -2.07
CA TYR A 51 -6.48 16.04 -1.11
C TYR A 51 -6.30 14.53 -1.27
N ILE A 52 -6.22 14.02 -2.51
CA ILE A 52 -5.95 12.61 -2.78
C ILE A 52 -4.57 12.21 -2.27
N VAL A 53 -3.55 13.06 -2.43
CA VAL A 53 -2.22 12.83 -1.85
C VAL A 53 -2.31 12.68 -0.32
N HIS A 54 -3.04 13.55 0.36
CA HIS A 54 -3.21 13.46 1.82
C HIS A 54 -3.99 12.20 2.25
N VAL A 55 -4.96 11.73 1.45
CA VAL A 55 -5.59 10.41 1.67
C VAL A 55 -4.55 9.31 1.60
N GLY A 56 -3.66 9.34 0.60
CA GLY A 56 -2.56 8.38 0.50
C GLY A 56 -1.65 8.40 1.74
N VAL A 57 -1.32 9.60 2.25
CA VAL A 57 -0.54 9.74 3.50
C VAL A 57 -1.26 9.09 4.68
N VAL A 58 -2.57 9.31 4.83
CA VAL A 58 -3.38 8.67 5.89
C VAL A 58 -3.32 7.15 5.77
N VAL A 59 -3.45 6.61 4.55
CA VAL A 59 -3.37 5.16 4.31
C VAL A 59 -2.00 4.61 4.66
N VAL A 60 -0.90 5.32 4.34
CA VAL A 60 0.47 4.96 4.76
C VAL A 60 0.59 4.93 6.28
N ILE A 61 0.06 5.93 6.99
CA ILE A 61 0.11 5.99 8.45
C ILE A 61 -0.65 4.80 9.07
N ILE A 62 -1.81 4.41 8.50
CA ILE A 62 -2.54 3.21 8.93
C ILE A 62 -1.67 1.97 8.73
N GLY A 63 -1.02 1.82 7.57
CA GLY A 63 -0.10 0.72 7.30
C GLY A 63 1.06 0.66 8.30
N LEU A 64 1.68 1.79 8.60
CA LEU A 64 2.76 1.89 9.60
C LEU A 64 2.28 1.56 11.02
N ALA A 65 1.04 1.92 11.36
CA ALA A 65 0.45 1.57 12.66
C ALA A 65 0.29 0.05 12.83
N GLY A 66 0.21 -0.71 11.74
CA GLY A 66 0.21 -2.17 11.74
C GLY A 66 1.44 -2.78 12.41
N ALA A 67 2.60 -2.10 12.35
CA ALA A 67 3.84 -2.57 12.97
C ALA A 67 3.73 -2.77 14.51
N ALA A 68 2.79 -2.08 15.16
CA ALA A 68 2.52 -2.27 16.59
C ALA A 68 1.91 -3.65 16.91
N PHE A 69 1.44 -4.37 15.90
CA PHE A 69 0.80 -5.68 16.01
C PHE A 69 1.64 -6.79 15.37
N ASN A 70 2.89 -6.50 15.01
CA ASN A 70 3.80 -7.51 14.50
C ASN A 70 3.96 -8.64 15.51
N GLN A 71 3.93 -9.87 14.99
CA GLN A 71 4.22 -11.07 15.76
C GLN A 71 5.48 -11.70 15.21
N GLU A 72 6.29 -12.22 16.11
CA GLU A 72 7.51 -12.95 15.78
C GLU A 72 7.50 -14.26 16.55
N LYS A 73 7.93 -15.34 15.88
CA LYS A 73 8.09 -16.64 16.50
C LYS A 73 9.27 -17.35 15.85
N GLU A 74 10.11 -17.89 16.70
CA GLU A 74 11.26 -18.71 16.31
C GLU A 74 11.10 -20.10 16.94
N LYS A 75 11.40 -21.12 16.15
CA LYS A 75 11.33 -22.51 16.61
C LYS A 75 12.30 -23.35 15.83
N GLU A 76 13.00 -24.23 16.55
CA GLU A 76 13.68 -25.36 15.97
C GLU A 76 12.63 -26.39 15.51
N MET A 77 12.72 -26.84 14.25
CA MET A 77 11.70 -27.68 13.63
C MET A 77 12.31 -28.92 13.01
N SER A 78 11.92 -30.09 13.51
CA SER A 78 12.20 -31.37 12.90
C SER A 78 11.18 -31.72 11.82
N TYR A 79 11.41 -32.80 11.06
CA TYR A 79 10.43 -33.32 10.11
C TYR A 79 9.09 -33.59 10.81
N GLY A 80 8.00 -33.06 10.27
CA GLY A 80 6.66 -33.20 10.81
C GLY A 80 6.30 -32.23 11.93
N ASP A 81 7.24 -31.41 12.41
CA ASP A 81 6.97 -30.40 13.42
C ASP A 81 6.12 -29.26 12.91
N LYS A 82 5.33 -28.69 13.82
CA LYS A 82 4.44 -27.57 13.56
C LYS A 82 4.83 -26.35 14.37
N MET A 83 4.63 -25.17 13.77
CA MET A 83 4.75 -23.88 14.42
C MET A 83 3.54 -23.01 14.04
N ASP A 84 2.80 -22.55 15.06
CA ASP A 84 1.67 -21.66 14.86
C ASP A 84 2.09 -20.22 15.03
N ILE A 85 1.68 -19.34 14.09
CA ILE A 85 1.87 -17.90 14.16
C ILE A 85 0.62 -17.20 13.61
N GLY A 86 -0.07 -16.42 14.45
CA GLY A 86 -1.36 -15.82 14.10
C GLY A 86 -2.34 -16.87 13.58
N PRO A 87 -2.97 -16.69 12.41
CA PRO A 87 -3.89 -17.64 11.81
C PRO A 87 -3.21 -18.76 11.02
N TYR A 88 -1.87 -18.81 10.99
CA TYR A 88 -1.10 -19.74 10.18
C TYR A 88 -0.46 -20.83 11.01
N THR A 89 -0.45 -22.05 10.47
CA THR A 89 0.34 -23.18 10.96
C THR A 89 1.37 -23.55 9.90
N LEU A 90 2.65 -23.50 10.24
CA LEU A 90 3.77 -23.95 9.41
C LEU A 90 4.11 -25.39 9.79
N LEU A 91 4.17 -26.28 8.79
CA LEU A 91 4.55 -27.68 8.96
C LEU A 91 5.85 -27.95 8.21
N CYS A 92 6.90 -28.41 8.91
CA CYS A 92 8.16 -28.79 8.30
C CYS A 92 8.03 -30.13 7.57
N ARG A 93 8.21 -30.10 6.23
CA ARG A 93 8.18 -31.33 5.40
C ARG A 93 9.54 -31.91 5.11
N SER A 94 10.52 -31.05 4.93
CA SER A 94 11.90 -31.46 4.72
C SER A 94 12.83 -30.28 4.94
N TYR A 95 14.08 -30.58 5.16
CA TYR A 95 15.18 -29.61 5.09
C TYR A 95 16.38 -30.32 4.50
N THR A 96 17.17 -29.57 3.76
CA THR A 96 18.35 -30.12 3.07
C THR A 96 19.36 -29.01 2.78
N ASP A 97 20.52 -29.40 2.39
CA ASP A 97 21.59 -28.53 1.93
C ASP A 97 22.12 -29.04 0.57
N GLU A 98 22.67 -28.14 -0.20
CA GLU A 98 23.29 -28.46 -1.47
C GLU A 98 24.46 -27.51 -1.76
N GLU A 99 25.53 -28.10 -2.31
CA GLU A 99 26.70 -27.35 -2.70
C GLU A 99 26.65 -26.95 -4.19
N TYR A 100 26.67 -25.66 -4.43
CA TYR A 100 26.77 -25.08 -5.76
C TYR A 100 28.20 -24.56 -6.03
N PRO A 101 28.58 -24.31 -7.31
CA PRO A 101 29.93 -23.83 -7.63
C PRO A 101 30.35 -22.55 -6.90
N ASN A 102 29.41 -21.63 -6.65
CA ASN A 102 29.64 -20.30 -6.10
C ASN A 102 29.09 -20.09 -4.67
N TYR A 103 28.19 -20.94 -4.21
CA TYR A 103 27.65 -20.87 -2.84
C TYR A 103 27.28 -22.25 -2.30
N PHE A 104 27.10 -22.33 -1.00
CA PHE A 104 26.49 -23.45 -0.28
C PHE A 104 25.09 -22.99 0.17
N GLY A 105 24.05 -23.73 -0.22
CA GLY A 105 22.65 -23.44 0.08
C GLY A 105 22.07 -24.39 1.09
N GLU A 106 21.33 -23.86 2.06
CA GLU A 106 20.54 -24.61 3.04
C GLU A 106 19.10 -24.10 2.95
N TRP A 107 18.12 -24.99 2.91
CA TRP A 107 16.70 -24.58 2.90
C TRP A 107 15.80 -25.58 3.58
N ALA A 108 14.62 -25.11 3.97
CA ALA A 108 13.55 -25.95 4.45
C ALA A 108 12.33 -25.85 3.55
N VAL A 109 11.56 -26.92 3.43
CA VAL A 109 10.26 -26.94 2.76
C VAL A 109 9.19 -26.93 3.85
N LEU A 110 8.41 -25.84 3.88
CA LEU A 110 7.40 -25.60 4.89
C LEU A 110 6.04 -25.49 4.21
N GLU A 111 5.08 -26.33 4.59
CA GLU A 111 3.69 -26.17 4.18
C GLU A 111 2.98 -25.20 5.11
N VAL A 112 2.23 -24.27 4.52
CA VAL A 112 1.44 -23.27 5.25
C VAL A 112 -0.02 -23.66 5.24
N TYR A 113 -0.58 -23.75 6.42
CA TYR A 113 -2.00 -24.01 6.63
C TYR A 113 -2.68 -22.77 7.22
N LYS A 114 -3.91 -22.51 6.78
CA LYS A 114 -4.83 -21.54 7.37
C LYS A 114 -6.21 -22.18 7.46
N ASP A 115 -6.83 -22.13 8.65
CA ASP A 115 -8.13 -22.77 8.90
C ASP A 115 -8.16 -24.26 8.49
N GLY A 116 -7.07 -24.98 8.73
CA GLY A 116 -6.92 -26.40 8.41
C GLY A 116 -6.74 -26.73 6.93
N LYS A 117 -6.70 -25.73 6.04
CA LYS A 117 -6.43 -25.92 4.60
C LYS A 117 -4.99 -25.50 4.29
N GLN A 118 -4.30 -26.31 3.51
CA GLN A 118 -3.01 -25.91 2.93
C GLN A 118 -3.25 -24.81 1.90
N ILE A 119 -2.56 -23.70 2.08
CA ILE A 119 -2.70 -22.50 1.24
C ILE A 119 -1.44 -22.18 0.43
N ASP A 120 -0.28 -22.69 0.89
CA ASP A 120 1.02 -22.42 0.24
C ASP A 120 2.08 -23.44 0.65
N THR A 121 3.22 -23.42 -0.06
CA THR A 121 4.44 -24.14 0.31
C THR A 121 5.61 -23.16 0.17
N LEU A 122 6.35 -22.95 1.25
CA LEU A 122 7.43 -22.01 1.34
C LEU A 122 8.78 -22.73 1.33
N THR A 123 9.77 -22.11 0.70
CA THR A 123 11.14 -22.63 0.66
C THR A 123 12.13 -21.53 1.06
N PRO A 124 12.13 -21.08 2.34
CA PRO A 124 13.13 -20.13 2.80
C PRO A 124 14.51 -20.76 2.73
N GLU A 125 15.51 -20.01 2.25
CA GLU A 125 16.85 -20.46 1.97
C GLU A 125 17.89 -19.56 2.65
N ARG A 126 19.01 -20.15 3.03
CA ARG A 126 20.21 -19.46 3.48
C ARG A 126 21.37 -19.85 2.58
N ARG A 127 22.11 -18.85 2.08
CA ARG A 127 23.25 -19.06 1.16
C ARG A 127 24.53 -18.54 1.78
N PHE A 128 25.55 -19.37 1.75
CA PHE A 128 26.91 -18.96 2.07
C PHE A 128 27.72 -18.85 0.80
N TYR A 129 28.10 -17.63 0.40
CA TYR A 129 28.86 -17.35 -0.81
C TYR A 129 30.35 -17.58 -0.63
N LYS A 130 30.94 -18.50 -1.40
CA LYS A 130 32.34 -18.91 -1.29
C LYS A 130 33.33 -17.78 -1.58
N ALA A 131 33.02 -16.91 -2.57
CA ALA A 131 33.92 -15.83 -2.99
C ALA A 131 33.99 -14.68 -1.97
N SER A 132 32.87 -14.27 -1.42
CA SER A 132 32.78 -13.14 -0.48
C SER A 132 32.86 -13.58 0.99
N GLN A 133 32.77 -14.89 1.29
CA GLN A 133 32.70 -15.46 2.65
C GLN A 133 31.52 -14.87 3.46
N GLN A 134 30.43 -14.49 2.77
CA GLN A 134 29.26 -13.88 3.39
C GLN A 134 28.05 -14.80 3.31
N THR A 135 27.28 -14.80 4.39
CA THR A 135 25.97 -15.46 4.44
C THR A 135 24.88 -14.47 4.05
N SER A 136 23.98 -14.91 3.18
CA SER A 136 22.77 -14.19 2.80
C SER A 136 21.56 -15.06 3.04
N THR A 137 20.53 -14.48 3.66
CA THR A 137 19.28 -15.17 3.91
C THR A 137 18.28 -14.76 2.83
N MET A 138 17.65 -15.76 2.23
CA MET A 138 16.58 -15.58 1.23
C MET A 138 15.25 -15.94 1.87
N PRO A 139 14.57 -14.96 2.48
CA PRO A 139 13.29 -15.20 3.11
C PRO A 139 12.22 -15.52 2.07
N PHE A 140 11.20 -16.24 2.48
CA PHE A 140 9.99 -16.37 1.70
C PHE A 140 8.92 -15.44 2.26
N ILE A 141 8.30 -14.65 1.39
CA ILE A 141 7.29 -13.65 1.78
C ILE A 141 5.98 -14.00 1.09
N ARG A 142 4.95 -14.29 1.89
CA ARG A 142 3.59 -14.41 1.43
C ARG A 142 2.82 -13.14 1.76
N SER A 143 2.61 -12.29 0.75
CA SER A 143 1.91 -11.03 0.93
C SER A 143 0.39 -11.17 0.83
N GLY A 144 -0.32 -10.47 1.70
CA GLY A 144 -1.77 -10.38 1.73
C GLY A 144 -2.26 -8.96 2.01
N LEU A 145 -3.56 -8.70 1.79
CA LEU A 145 -4.14 -7.38 2.07
C LEU A 145 -4.17 -7.03 3.56
N ASN A 146 -4.30 -8.02 4.42
CA ASN A 146 -4.40 -7.83 5.86
C ASN A 146 -3.05 -8.00 6.56
N GLU A 147 -2.23 -8.93 6.07
CA GLU A 147 -0.99 -9.31 6.74
C GLU A 147 -0.03 -9.97 5.75
N ASP A 148 1.27 -9.82 5.99
CA ASP A 148 2.35 -10.50 5.29
C ASP A 148 2.97 -11.53 6.23
N LEU A 149 3.07 -12.79 5.77
CA LEU A 149 3.82 -13.83 6.44
C LEU A 149 5.23 -13.88 5.83
N TYR A 150 6.24 -13.58 6.65
CA TYR A 150 7.64 -13.54 6.30
C TYR A 150 8.37 -14.65 7.04
N VAL A 151 8.94 -15.61 6.32
CA VAL A 151 9.59 -16.79 6.91
C VAL A 151 11.05 -16.85 6.51
N VAL A 152 11.89 -17.04 7.50
CA VAL A 152 13.36 -17.07 7.40
C VAL A 152 13.87 -18.42 7.83
N TYR A 153 14.84 -18.92 7.09
CA TYR A 153 15.70 -20.03 7.51
C TYR A 153 16.99 -19.45 8.12
N GLU A 154 17.20 -19.64 9.44
CA GLU A 154 18.36 -19.05 10.12
C GLU A 154 19.59 -19.96 10.11
N GLY A 155 19.41 -21.24 9.80
CA GLY A 155 20.46 -22.25 9.76
C GLY A 155 20.08 -23.48 10.55
N LEU A 156 21.05 -24.38 10.75
CA LEU A 156 20.91 -25.56 11.57
C LEU A 156 21.40 -25.26 13.00
N ASN A 157 20.70 -25.78 13.99
CA ASN A 157 21.21 -25.87 15.34
C ASN A 157 22.37 -26.87 15.35
N GLN A 158 23.55 -26.48 15.83
CA GLN A 158 24.77 -27.31 15.79
C GLN A 158 24.70 -28.53 16.70
N ASP A 159 23.86 -28.48 17.75
CA ASP A 159 23.75 -29.57 18.72
C ASP A 159 22.78 -30.65 18.25
N THR A 160 21.69 -30.26 17.59
CA THR A 160 20.58 -31.15 17.22
C THR A 160 20.55 -31.47 15.72
N GLY A 161 21.17 -30.64 14.88
CA GLY A 161 21.11 -30.74 13.42
C GLY A 161 19.76 -30.38 12.81
N HIS A 162 18.87 -29.76 13.59
CA HIS A 162 17.56 -29.35 13.10
C HIS A 162 17.54 -27.88 12.67
N PRO A 163 16.73 -27.51 11.65
CA PRO A 163 16.62 -26.13 11.17
C PRO A 163 15.94 -25.23 12.20
N ILE A 164 16.47 -24.03 12.34
CA ILE A 164 15.86 -22.94 13.09
C ILE A 164 15.07 -22.09 12.10
N ILE A 165 13.76 -22.08 12.28
CA ILE A 165 12.82 -21.31 11.43
C ILE A 165 12.30 -20.14 12.23
N LYS A 166 12.42 -18.95 11.64
CA LYS A 166 11.89 -17.71 12.20
C LYS A 166 10.79 -17.18 11.31
N ALA A 167 9.64 -16.94 11.89
CA ALA A 167 8.48 -16.41 11.18
C ALA A 167 8.07 -15.07 11.78
N HIS A 168 7.78 -14.12 10.90
CA HIS A 168 7.21 -12.82 11.24
C HIS A 168 5.85 -12.69 10.56
N LEU A 169 4.87 -12.19 11.31
CA LEU A 169 3.58 -11.81 10.81
C LEU A 169 3.44 -10.30 10.92
N ASN A 170 3.42 -9.63 9.77
CA ASN A 170 3.44 -8.17 9.69
C ASN A 170 2.09 -7.67 9.13
N PRO A 171 1.19 -7.18 9.99
CA PRO A 171 -0.10 -6.67 9.53
C PRO A 171 0.04 -5.37 8.74
N LEU A 172 -0.87 -5.19 7.75
CA LEU A 172 -1.10 -3.95 7.00
C LEU A 172 0.07 -3.44 6.14
N VAL A 173 1.10 -4.24 5.89
CA VAL A 173 2.25 -3.81 5.04
C VAL A 173 1.77 -3.41 3.64
N MET A 174 0.82 -4.14 3.06
CA MET A 174 0.24 -3.83 1.75
C MET A 174 -0.41 -2.43 1.69
N TRP A 175 -0.91 -1.92 2.82
CA TRP A 175 -1.52 -0.58 2.89
C TRP A 175 -0.51 0.55 2.71
N ILE A 176 0.76 0.33 3.07
CA ILE A 176 1.85 1.28 2.79
C ILE A 176 1.99 1.45 1.27
N TRP A 177 2.06 0.34 0.53
CA TRP A 177 2.15 0.36 -0.94
C TRP A 177 0.90 0.97 -1.59
N LEU A 178 -0.28 0.61 -1.10
CA LEU A 178 -1.54 1.21 -1.56
C LEU A 178 -1.54 2.73 -1.36
N GLY A 179 -1.11 3.21 -0.20
CA GLY A 179 -1.01 4.63 0.09
C GLY A 179 -0.02 5.35 -0.84
N VAL A 180 1.12 4.73 -1.14
CA VAL A 180 2.09 5.27 -2.11
C VAL A 180 1.47 5.40 -3.50
N TRP A 181 0.75 4.39 -3.98
CA TRP A 181 0.07 4.46 -5.28
C TRP A 181 -1.02 5.54 -5.31
N ILE A 182 -1.79 5.71 -4.23
CA ILE A 182 -2.76 6.80 -4.10
C ILE A 182 -2.06 8.17 -4.16
N MET A 183 -0.92 8.33 -3.47
CA MET A 183 -0.13 9.58 -3.50
C MET A 183 0.39 9.89 -4.90
N LEU A 184 0.92 8.90 -5.61
CA LEU A 184 1.38 9.06 -6.99
C LEU A 184 0.23 9.49 -7.91
N GLY A 185 -0.92 8.81 -7.82
CA GLY A 185 -2.12 9.16 -8.60
C GLY A 185 -2.60 10.58 -8.32
N GLY A 186 -2.66 10.97 -7.04
CA GLY A 186 -3.02 12.34 -6.63
C GLY A 186 -2.06 13.40 -7.14
N THR A 187 -0.75 13.08 -7.14
CA THR A 187 0.29 13.98 -7.67
C THR A 187 0.14 14.16 -9.19
N VAL A 188 -0.02 13.07 -9.93
CA VAL A 188 -0.26 13.13 -11.38
C VAL A 188 -1.50 13.96 -11.68
N LEU A 189 -2.58 13.74 -10.95
CA LEU A 189 -3.81 14.54 -11.11
C LEU A 189 -3.58 16.03 -10.82
N ALA A 190 -2.81 16.36 -9.79
CA ALA A 190 -2.48 17.75 -9.44
C ALA A 190 -1.66 18.48 -10.50
N LEU A 191 -0.93 17.74 -11.33
CA LEU A 191 -0.14 18.26 -12.46
C LEU A 191 -0.99 18.54 -13.71
N VAL A 192 -2.18 17.93 -13.80
CA VAL A 192 -3.08 18.18 -14.95
C VAL A 192 -3.58 19.64 -14.89
N PRO A 193 -3.44 20.41 -15.98
CA PRO A 193 -3.94 21.79 -16.03
C PRO A 193 -5.46 21.84 -15.81
N ASN A 194 -5.93 22.82 -15.06
CA ASN A 194 -7.35 23.06 -14.92
C ASN A 194 -7.97 23.48 -16.27
N ALA A 195 -9.20 23.05 -16.54
CA ALA A 195 -9.95 23.60 -17.67
C ALA A 195 -10.08 25.13 -17.53
N PRO A 196 -9.81 25.91 -18.59
CA PRO A 196 -9.91 27.35 -18.52
C PRO A 196 -11.36 27.72 -18.10
N ALA A 197 -11.49 28.59 -17.11
CA ALA A 197 -12.78 29.11 -16.71
C ALA A 197 -13.39 29.88 -17.90
N PRO A 198 -14.70 29.71 -18.21
CA PRO A 198 -15.34 30.52 -19.24
C PRO A 198 -15.17 31.99 -18.88
N VAL A 199 -14.53 32.74 -19.78
CA VAL A 199 -14.35 34.18 -19.61
C VAL A 199 -15.75 34.81 -19.65
N ARG A 200 -16.27 35.21 -18.49
CA ARG A 200 -17.46 36.04 -18.43
C ARG A 200 -17.07 37.44 -18.90
N VAL A 201 -17.30 37.72 -20.18
CA VAL A 201 -17.24 39.11 -20.68
C VAL A 201 -18.37 39.86 -20.00
N PRO A 202 -18.08 40.93 -19.23
CA PRO A 202 -19.13 41.75 -18.64
C PRO A 202 -20.00 42.30 -19.76
N ALA A 203 -21.35 42.20 -19.62
CA ALA A 203 -22.30 42.68 -20.62
C ALA A 203 -22.07 44.15 -21.04
N ALA A 204 -21.52 44.97 -20.14
CA ALA A 204 -21.15 46.35 -20.41
C ALA A 204 -20.14 46.51 -21.57
N LYS A 205 -19.17 45.57 -21.74
CA LYS A 205 -18.22 45.63 -22.86
C LYS A 205 -18.82 45.24 -24.21
N LEU A 206 -19.91 44.46 -24.21
CA LEU A 206 -20.61 44.09 -25.44
C LEU A 206 -21.45 45.28 -25.99
N ILE A 207 -21.93 46.17 -25.11
CA ILE A 207 -22.71 47.33 -25.50
C ILE A 207 -21.81 48.43 -26.08
N GLU A 208 -20.59 48.60 -25.57
CA GLU A 208 -19.63 49.62 -26.06
C GLU A 208 -19.16 49.32 -27.50
N HIS A 209 -19.08 48.03 -27.89
CA HIS A 209 -18.72 47.61 -29.27
C HIS A 209 -19.92 47.61 -30.25
N ALA A 210 -21.15 47.74 -29.75
CA ALA A 210 -22.37 47.79 -30.56
C ALA A 210 -22.91 49.21 -30.78
N ALA A 211 -22.18 50.24 -30.33
CA ALA A 211 -22.55 51.62 -30.63
C ALA A 211 -22.45 51.88 -32.15
N PRO A 212 -23.48 52.31 -32.83
CA PRO A 212 -23.42 52.55 -34.26
C PRO A 212 -22.43 53.68 -34.54
N VAL A 213 -21.56 53.44 -35.53
CA VAL A 213 -20.73 54.49 -36.11
C VAL A 213 -21.71 55.56 -36.66
N ALA A 214 -21.71 56.73 -36.05
CA ALA A 214 -22.44 57.86 -36.56
C ALA A 214 -21.86 58.24 -37.96
N THR A 215 -22.63 58.01 -39.02
CA THR A 215 -22.36 58.52 -40.34
C THR A 215 -22.62 60.04 -40.29
N GLY A 216 -21.53 60.81 -40.19
CA GLY A 216 -21.60 62.23 -40.39
C GLY A 216 -21.71 62.53 -41.89
N ASP A 217 -22.72 63.24 -42.23
CA ASP A 217 -22.85 63.97 -43.51
C ASP A 217 -21.88 65.16 -43.55
#